data_2665676b85cd199efcb3f897d2b74463
#
_entry.id   2665676b85cd199efcb3f897d2b74463
#
_cell.length_a   1.000
_cell.length_b   1.000
_cell.length_c   1.000
_cell.angle_alpha   90.00
_cell.angle_beta   90.00
_cell.angle_gamma   90.00
#
_symmetry.space_group_name_H-M   'P 1'
#
loop_
_entity.id
_entity.type
_entity.pdbx_description
1 polymer ?
#
loop_
_entity_poly.entity_id
_entity_poly.type
_entity_poly.pdbx_seq_one_letter_code
_entity_poly.pdbx_strand_id
1 'polypeptide(L)'
;MKFGGTSLGTVERIKSVAHRVKKEVLKGNKIIVVVSAMAGETNRLIDLVQSFSKRYNASEYDTVISSGEQVTSGLLAIALNDINIKAKSYQAWQIPITTDDNFSKANIENISKDKV
;
A
#
# COMPACT_ATOMS: atom_id res chain seq x y z
N MET A 1 -7.75 7.55 6.41
CA MET A 1 -6.45 7.80 7.13
C MET A 1 -5.32 7.44 6.19
N LYS A 2 -4.19 8.17 6.22
CA LYS A 2 -2.99 7.84 5.43
C LYS A 2 -1.79 7.66 6.35
N PHE A 3 -1.00 6.60 6.12
CA PHE A 3 0.24 6.32 6.86
C PHE A 3 1.40 6.15 5.87
N GLY A 4 2.46 6.94 6.08
CA GLY A 4 3.68 6.85 5.29
C GLY A 4 4.62 5.75 5.80
N GLY A 5 5.69 5.46 5.02
CA GLY A 5 6.62 4.36 5.29
C GLY A 5 7.27 4.39 6.67
N THR A 6 7.60 5.57 7.20
CA THR A 6 8.17 5.69 8.55
C THR A 6 7.20 5.22 9.64
N SER A 7 5.89 5.41 9.47
CA SER A 7 4.87 4.91 10.40
C SER A 7 4.63 3.41 10.27
N LEU A 8 5.17 2.77 9.25
CA LEU A 8 4.95 1.37 8.88
C LEU A 8 6.29 0.61 8.78
N GLY A 9 7.37 1.18 9.30
CA GLY A 9 8.74 0.69 9.10
C GLY A 9 9.07 -0.62 9.83
N THR A 10 8.29 -1.02 10.82
CA THR A 10 8.47 -2.29 11.55
C THR A 10 7.11 -2.94 11.86
N VAL A 11 7.15 -4.22 12.22
CA VAL A 11 5.95 -4.96 12.64
C VAL A 11 5.25 -4.27 13.83
N GLU A 12 6.02 -3.78 14.80
CA GLU A 12 5.49 -3.09 15.98
C GLU A 12 4.79 -1.79 15.60
N ARG A 13 5.33 -1.06 14.62
CA ARG A 13 4.71 0.16 14.09
C ARG A 13 3.41 -0.15 13.34
N ILE A 14 3.38 -1.22 12.54
CA ILE A 14 2.14 -1.67 11.88
C ILE A 14 1.08 -2.04 12.93
N LYS A 15 1.44 -2.77 13.98
CA LYS A 15 0.54 -3.06 15.11
C LYS A 15 0.05 -1.78 15.79
N SER A 16 0.91 -0.80 16.01
CA SER A 16 0.53 0.49 16.58
C SER A 16 -0.46 1.25 15.70
N VAL A 17 -0.27 1.21 14.37
CA VAL A 17 -1.21 1.77 13.40
C VAL A 17 -2.55 1.03 13.47
N ALA A 18 -2.55 -0.30 13.55
CA ALA A 18 -3.77 -1.09 13.71
C ALA A 18 -4.57 -0.68 14.97
N HIS A 19 -3.89 -0.49 16.12
CA HIS A 19 -4.55 0.00 17.33
C HIS A 19 -5.10 1.43 17.18
N ARG A 20 -4.43 2.29 16.43
CA ARG A 20 -4.93 3.65 16.13
C ARG A 20 -6.19 3.59 15.26
N VAL A 21 -6.21 2.75 14.24
CA VAL A 21 -7.39 2.52 13.39
C VAL A 21 -8.54 1.96 14.23
N LYS A 22 -8.27 0.96 15.10
CA LYS A 22 -9.27 0.40 16.01
C LYS A 22 -9.97 1.46 16.85
N LYS A 23 -9.21 2.42 17.40
CA LYS A 23 -9.80 3.53 18.21
C LYS A 23 -10.82 4.33 17.40
N GLU A 24 -10.56 4.59 16.13
CA GLU A 24 -11.49 5.34 15.28
C GLU A 24 -12.71 4.50 14.86
N VAL A 25 -12.53 3.21 14.61
CA VAL A 25 -13.64 2.28 14.33
C VAL A 25 -14.59 2.20 15.54
N LEU A 26 -14.04 2.11 16.75
CA LEU A 26 -14.85 2.05 17.99
C LEU A 26 -15.64 3.33 18.26
N LYS A 27 -15.31 4.46 17.64
CA LYS A 27 -16.11 5.69 17.65
C LYS A 27 -17.26 5.65 16.64
N GLY A 28 -17.47 4.55 15.93
CA GLY A 28 -18.52 4.39 14.92
C GLY A 28 -18.13 4.85 13.52
N ASN A 29 -16.85 5.20 13.28
CA ASN A 29 -16.39 5.65 11.96
C ASN A 29 -16.18 4.46 11.01
N LYS A 30 -16.59 4.62 9.76
CA LYS A 30 -16.11 3.77 8.64
C LYS A 30 -14.76 4.31 8.19
N ILE A 31 -13.75 3.45 8.14
CA ILE A 31 -12.37 3.87 7.92
C ILE A 31 -11.83 3.29 6.62
N ILE A 32 -11.32 4.17 5.76
CA ILE A 32 -10.42 3.81 4.67
C ILE A 32 -9.00 4.16 5.09
N VAL A 33 -8.09 3.19 4.96
CA VAL A 33 -6.67 3.38 5.26
C VAL A 33 -5.85 3.26 3.98
N VAL A 34 -5.03 4.26 3.72
CA VAL A 34 -4.04 4.25 2.63
C VAL A 34 -2.66 4.11 3.25
N VAL A 35 -1.90 3.14 2.80
CA VAL A 35 -0.56 2.82 3.29
C VAL A 35 0.48 3.00 2.19
N SER A 36 1.72 3.24 2.60
CA SER A 36 2.91 3.20 1.76
C SER A 36 3.68 1.89 2.02
N ALA A 37 4.67 1.59 1.22
CA ALA A 37 5.62 0.52 1.54
C ALA A 37 6.28 0.75 2.91
N MET A 38 6.79 -0.30 3.52
CA MET A 38 7.58 -0.20 4.75
C MET A 38 8.83 0.67 4.52
N ALA A 39 9.32 1.33 5.57
CA ALA A 39 10.51 2.17 5.46
C ALA A 39 11.71 1.38 4.89
N GLY A 40 12.35 1.94 3.86
CA GLY A 40 13.48 1.32 3.18
C GLY A 40 13.11 0.28 2.12
N GLU A 41 11.88 -0.23 2.09
CA GLU A 41 11.50 -1.30 1.17
C GLU A 41 11.52 -0.85 -0.29
N THR A 42 11.04 0.35 -0.60
CA THR A 42 11.10 0.91 -1.95
C THR A 42 12.55 1.00 -2.44
N ASN A 43 13.48 1.50 -1.60
CA ASN A 43 14.88 1.58 -1.95
C ASN A 43 15.49 0.19 -2.18
N ARG A 44 15.18 -0.77 -1.30
CA ARG A 44 15.61 -2.16 -1.47
C ARG A 44 15.15 -2.76 -2.81
N LEU A 45 13.92 -2.51 -3.21
CA LEU A 45 13.37 -2.98 -4.49
C LEU A 45 14.04 -2.28 -5.68
N ILE A 46 14.33 -0.98 -5.58
CA ILE A 46 15.07 -0.22 -6.59
C ILE A 46 16.48 -0.81 -6.77
N ASP A 47 17.19 -1.03 -5.67
CA ASP A 47 18.54 -1.61 -5.70
C ASP A 47 18.53 -3.03 -6.31
N LEU A 48 17.48 -3.80 -6.00
CA LEU A 48 17.30 -5.14 -6.59
C LEU A 48 17.13 -5.06 -8.11
N VAL A 49 16.28 -4.19 -8.63
CA VAL A 49 16.11 -3.99 -10.07
C VAL A 49 17.44 -3.58 -10.72
N GLN A 50 18.13 -2.62 -10.12
CA GLN A 50 19.40 -2.10 -10.65
C GLN A 50 20.53 -3.14 -10.66
N SER A 51 20.46 -4.15 -9.77
CA SER A 51 21.41 -5.26 -9.74
C SER A 51 21.29 -6.18 -10.96
N PHE A 52 20.11 -6.28 -11.57
CA PHE A 52 19.89 -7.05 -12.78
C PHE A 52 20.23 -6.26 -14.05
N SER A 53 19.85 -5.01 -14.13
CA SER A 53 20.07 -4.18 -15.31
C SER A 53 19.99 -2.69 -15.00
N LYS A 54 20.85 -1.92 -15.63
CA LYS A 54 20.75 -0.46 -15.67
C LYS A 54 19.75 0.04 -16.71
N ARG A 55 19.31 -0.84 -17.62
CA ARG A 55 18.31 -0.57 -18.66
C ARG A 55 17.17 -1.55 -18.47
N TYR A 56 16.09 -1.09 -17.85
CA TYR A 56 14.90 -1.87 -17.56
C TYR A 56 13.67 -1.26 -18.24
N ASN A 57 12.71 -2.12 -18.54
CA ASN A 57 11.40 -1.69 -19.00
C ASN A 57 10.66 -1.02 -17.84
N ALA A 58 10.05 0.15 -18.09
CA ALA A 58 9.35 0.92 -17.05
C ALA A 58 8.14 0.17 -16.47
N SER A 59 7.42 -0.63 -17.27
CA SER A 59 6.29 -1.43 -16.77
C SER A 59 6.74 -2.53 -15.81
N GLU A 60 7.89 -3.18 -16.09
CA GLU A 60 8.44 -4.20 -15.19
C GLU A 60 9.01 -3.57 -13.91
N TYR A 61 9.61 -2.39 -14.04
CA TYR A 61 10.03 -1.62 -12.88
C TYR A 61 8.85 -1.29 -11.97
N ASP A 62 7.76 -0.75 -12.51
CA ASP A 62 6.56 -0.41 -11.74
C ASP A 62 5.95 -1.66 -11.10
N THR A 63 5.97 -2.81 -11.78
CA THR A 63 5.53 -4.10 -11.23
C THR A 63 6.32 -4.49 -9.97
N VAL A 64 7.64 -4.36 -10.00
CA VAL A 64 8.48 -4.69 -8.85
C VAL A 64 8.27 -3.67 -7.72
N ILE A 65 8.33 -2.38 -8.02
CA ILE A 65 8.27 -1.32 -6.98
C ILE A 65 6.93 -1.33 -6.25
N SER A 66 5.81 -1.50 -6.97
CA SER A 66 4.48 -1.51 -6.37
C SER A 66 4.22 -2.67 -5.40
N SER A 67 5.05 -3.72 -5.43
CA SER A 67 4.92 -4.87 -4.53
C SER A 67 5.11 -4.50 -3.05
N GLY A 68 5.86 -3.45 -2.76
CA GLY A 68 6.08 -2.97 -1.40
C GLY A 68 4.79 -2.54 -0.71
N GLU A 69 3.94 -1.79 -1.40
CA GLU A 69 2.64 -1.36 -0.90
C GLU A 69 1.66 -2.53 -0.77
N GLN A 70 1.74 -3.51 -1.67
CA GLN A 70 0.92 -4.73 -1.60
C GLN A 70 1.19 -5.49 -0.31
N VAL A 71 2.46 -5.70 0.02
CA VAL A 71 2.87 -6.37 1.27
C VAL A 71 2.34 -5.60 2.49
N THR A 72 2.55 -4.29 2.54
CA THR A 72 2.17 -3.48 3.71
C THR A 72 0.66 -3.44 3.91
N SER A 73 -0.13 -3.33 2.83
CA SER A 73 -1.60 -3.34 2.93
C SER A 73 -2.13 -4.67 3.45
N GLY A 74 -1.55 -5.78 3.00
CA GLY A 74 -1.88 -7.11 3.51
C GLY A 74 -1.53 -7.29 4.99
N LEU A 75 -0.32 -6.87 5.40
CA LEU A 75 0.12 -6.95 6.80
C LEU A 75 -0.76 -6.12 7.74
N LEU A 76 -1.15 -4.91 7.33
CA LEU A 76 -2.05 -4.10 8.15
C LEU A 76 -3.44 -4.73 8.27
N ALA A 77 -3.98 -5.32 7.20
CA ALA A 77 -5.26 -6.03 7.26
C ALA A 77 -5.18 -7.24 8.21
N ILE A 78 -4.08 -8.00 8.18
CA ILE A 78 -3.82 -9.10 9.13
C ILE A 78 -3.79 -8.56 10.56
N ALA A 79 -3.02 -7.50 10.83
CA ALA A 79 -2.90 -6.92 12.16
C ALA A 79 -4.23 -6.39 12.72
N LEU A 80 -5.09 -5.85 11.86
CA LEU A 80 -6.44 -5.41 12.24
C LEU A 80 -7.35 -6.58 12.57
N ASN A 81 -7.34 -7.64 11.76
CA ASN A 81 -8.14 -8.85 12.01
C ASN A 81 -7.69 -9.55 13.30
N ASP A 82 -6.39 -9.58 13.60
CA ASP A 82 -5.83 -10.17 14.84
C ASP A 82 -6.37 -9.46 16.10
N ILE A 83 -6.67 -8.18 16.03
CA ILE A 83 -7.29 -7.41 17.13
C ILE A 83 -8.81 -7.28 17.02
N ASN A 84 -9.46 -8.19 16.27
CA ASN A 84 -10.91 -8.26 16.07
C ASN A 84 -11.52 -7.02 15.37
N ILE A 85 -10.79 -6.38 14.48
CA ILE A 85 -11.31 -5.35 13.57
C ILE A 85 -11.38 -5.96 12.17
N LYS A 86 -12.60 -6.20 11.68
CA LYS A 86 -12.81 -6.75 10.34
C LYS A 86 -12.22 -5.79 9.29
N ALA A 87 -11.18 -6.24 8.62
CA ALA A 87 -10.46 -5.48 7.60
C ALA A 87 -10.17 -6.33 6.38
N LYS A 88 -10.12 -5.68 5.22
CA LYS A 88 -9.74 -6.28 3.94
C LYS A 88 -8.82 -5.32 3.21
N SER A 89 -7.70 -5.84 2.72
CA SER A 89 -6.82 -5.08 1.83
C SER A 89 -7.38 -5.07 0.41
N TYR A 90 -7.16 -3.96 -0.27
CA TYR A 90 -7.45 -3.79 -1.69
C TYR A 90 -6.20 -3.27 -2.41
N GLN A 91 -5.92 -3.86 -3.54
CA GLN A 91 -4.89 -3.38 -4.46
C GLN A 91 -5.53 -2.45 -5.50
N ALA A 92 -4.72 -1.60 -6.15
CA ALA A 92 -5.21 -0.60 -7.09
C ALA A 92 -6.06 -1.21 -8.23
N TRP A 93 -5.70 -2.38 -8.73
CA TRP A 93 -6.47 -3.08 -9.77
C TRP A 93 -7.80 -3.68 -9.28
N GLN A 94 -7.97 -3.87 -7.96
CA GLN A 94 -9.23 -4.31 -7.37
C GLN A 94 -10.21 -3.15 -7.15
N ILE A 95 -9.65 -1.94 -7.02
CA ILE A 95 -10.39 -0.67 -7.07
C ILE A 95 -10.03 -0.07 -8.43
N PRO A 96 -10.93 -0.04 -9.43
CA PRO A 96 -10.57 0.42 -10.77
C PRO A 96 -10.09 1.87 -10.76
N ILE A 97 -8.79 2.06 -10.60
CA ILE A 97 -8.08 3.32 -10.82
C ILE A 97 -7.42 3.16 -12.17
N THR A 98 -7.94 3.86 -13.19
CA THR A 98 -7.38 3.85 -14.52
C THR A 98 -6.42 5.02 -14.71
N THR A 99 -5.33 4.74 -15.40
CA THR A 99 -4.29 5.72 -15.72
C THR A 99 -4.02 5.71 -17.22
N ASP A 100 -3.30 6.72 -17.70
CA ASP A 100 -2.62 6.62 -18.98
C ASP A 100 -1.52 5.54 -18.93
N ASP A 101 -0.91 5.23 -20.07
CA ASP A 101 0.15 4.21 -20.23
C ASP A 101 1.56 4.77 -20.08
N ASN A 102 1.71 5.95 -19.46
CA ASN A 102 3.00 6.57 -19.21
C ASN A 102 3.63 5.97 -17.94
N PHE A 103 4.17 4.76 -18.04
CA PHE A 103 4.78 4.04 -16.93
C PHE A 103 5.78 4.90 -16.16
N SER A 104 5.88 4.70 -14.84
CA SER A 104 6.65 5.48 -13.86
C SER A 104 6.22 6.95 -13.69
N LYS A 105 5.34 7.47 -14.54
CA LYS A 105 4.82 8.87 -14.51
C LYS A 105 3.36 8.94 -14.93
N ALA A 106 2.60 7.87 -14.72
CA ALA A 106 1.22 7.78 -15.13
C ALA A 106 0.33 8.83 -14.43
N ASN A 107 -0.62 9.39 -15.19
CA ASN A 107 -1.65 10.27 -14.65
C ASN A 107 -2.93 9.47 -14.43
N ILE A 108 -3.60 9.74 -13.30
CA ILE A 108 -4.91 9.14 -13.03
C ILE A 108 -5.95 9.78 -13.93
N GLU A 109 -6.65 8.96 -14.73
CA GLU A 109 -7.73 9.38 -15.60
C GLU A 109 -9.10 9.19 -14.97
N ASN A 110 -9.29 8.09 -14.24
CA ASN A 110 -10.56 7.80 -13.59
C ASN A 110 -10.38 6.95 -12.32
N ILE A 111 -11.29 7.15 -11.36
CA ILE A 111 -11.41 6.32 -10.16
C ILE A 111 -12.86 5.86 -10.07
N SER A 112 -13.11 4.56 -10.19
CA SER A 112 -14.46 4.02 -10.00
C SER A 112 -14.90 4.16 -8.56
N LYS A 113 -16.15 4.63 -8.36
CA LYS A 113 -16.77 4.78 -7.05
C LYS A 113 -17.52 3.53 -6.59
N ASP A 114 -17.58 2.50 -7.41
CA ASP A 114 -18.46 1.33 -7.18
C ASP A 114 -17.97 0.40 -6.06
N LYS A 115 -16.75 0.58 -5.59
CA LYS A 115 -16.11 -0.30 -4.60
C LYS A 115 -15.52 0.42 -3.38
N VAL A 116 -15.71 1.72 -3.27
CA VAL A 116 -15.20 2.53 -2.14
C VAL A 116 -16.33 3.05 -1.26
#